data_531d80a394f5ac9701fbd3df8deb0451
#
_entry.id   531d80a394f5ac9701fbd3df8deb0451
#
_cell.length_a   1.000
_cell.length_b   1.000
_cell.length_c   1.000
_cell.angle_alpha   90.00
_cell.angle_beta   90.00
_cell.angle_gamma   90.00
#
_symmetry.space_group_name_H-M   'P 1'
#
loop_
_entity.id
_entity.type
_entity.pdbx_description
1 polymer ?
#
loop_
_entity_poly.entity_id
_entity_poly.type
_entity_poly.pdbx_seq_one_letter_code
_entity_poly.pdbx_strand_id
1 'polypeptide(L)'
;TIFTLQGLYLMGKIKFAHDSELKYIGVPRLAFIIATFTFVVYLIPGMFGAPLKALAGYFPPQETIDFDINRIVRDNVKQISVSGVATGTAKKSDACEAPKYSDFLHLAHGLDGYFDYDQALKCAQAQNKPLFIDFTGHGCVNCREMEQSVWSDPRVLDMLKNDYVVVALYVDDKTTLPESEWYVSDYDGKKKKTLGKKNADFQIKKFDSNAQ
;
A
#
# COMPACT_ATOMS: atom_id res chain seq x y z
N THR A 1 -13.95 -7.23 15.13
CA THR A 1 -15.26 -7.14 15.83
C THR A 1 -16.27 -8.17 15.30
N ILE A 2 -16.54 -8.27 13.99
CA ILE A 2 -17.54 -9.20 13.40
C ILE A 2 -17.18 -10.65 13.71
N PHE A 3 -15.96 -11.10 13.43
CA PHE A 3 -15.53 -12.48 13.71
C PHE A 3 -15.52 -12.83 15.20
N THR A 4 -15.24 -11.86 16.07
CA THR A 4 -15.33 -12.05 17.52
C THR A 4 -16.78 -12.30 17.94
N LEU A 5 -17.73 -11.50 17.43
CA LEU A 5 -19.15 -11.69 17.66
C LEU A 5 -19.64 -13.05 17.12
N GLN A 6 -19.20 -13.44 15.93
CA GLN A 6 -19.49 -14.76 15.35
C GLN A 6 -18.98 -15.89 16.24
N GLY A 7 -17.74 -15.79 16.74
CA GLY A 7 -17.18 -16.77 17.67
C GLY A 7 -17.99 -16.91 18.96
N LEU A 8 -18.39 -15.77 19.54
CA LEU A 8 -19.26 -15.74 20.73
C LEU A 8 -20.65 -16.32 20.47
N TYR A 9 -21.22 -16.06 19.29
CA TYR A 9 -22.48 -16.68 18.86
C TYR A 9 -22.34 -18.19 18.72
N LEU A 10 -21.29 -18.66 18.07
CA LEU A 10 -21.00 -20.11 17.97
C LEU A 10 -20.80 -20.77 19.33
N MET A 11 -20.26 -20.07 20.32
CA MET A 11 -20.15 -20.54 21.70
C MET A 11 -21.48 -20.51 22.45
N GLY A 12 -22.56 -19.95 21.88
CA GLY A 12 -23.85 -19.78 22.56
C GLY A 12 -23.85 -18.67 23.63
N LYS A 13 -22.84 -17.79 23.63
CA LYS A 13 -22.78 -16.63 24.56
C LYS A 13 -23.63 -15.45 24.08
N ILE A 14 -23.90 -15.39 22.79
CA ILE A 14 -24.81 -14.42 22.16
C ILE A 14 -25.94 -15.23 21.53
N LYS A 15 -27.19 -14.81 21.74
CA LYS A 15 -28.40 -15.43 21.19
C LYS A 15 -29.23 -14.38 20.46
N PHE A 16 -29.84 -14.77 19.35
CA PHE A 16 -30.86 -13.97 18.67
C PHE A 16 -32.25 -14.40 19.11
N ALA A 17 -33.27 -13.59 18.82
CA ALA A 17 -34.63 -13.76 19.35
C ALA A 17 -35.33 -15.10 19.05
N HIS A 18 -34.88 -15.85 18.04
CA HIS A 18 -35.45 -17.13 17.63
C HIS A 18 -34.48 -18.29 17.76
N ASP A 19 -33.34 -18.09 18.43
CA ASP A 19 -32.38 -19.18 18.62
C ASP A 19 -32.80 -20.15 19.72
N SER A 20 -32.66 -21.46 19.44
CA SER A 20 -32.84 -22.51 20.44
C SER A 20 -31.65 -22.52 21.42
N GLU A 21 -31.90 -23.03 22.62
CA GLU A 21 -30.87 -23.21 23.63
C GLU A 21 -29.80 -24.24 23.21
N LEU A 22 -28.56 -23.84 23.32
CA LEU A 22 -27.43 -24.73 23.04
C LEU A 22 -27.11 -25.58 24.26
N LYS A 23 -27.51 -26.84 24.24
CA LYS A 23 -27.27 -27.80 25.36
C LYS A 23 -25.84 -28.33 25.38
N TYR A 24 -25.22 -28.50 24.21
CA TYR A 24 -23.83 -28.96 24.05
C TYR A 24 -23.20 -28.42 22.74
N ILE A 25 -21.90 -28.37 22.70
CA ILE A 25 -21.14 -27.95 21.52
C ILE A 25 -20.69 -29.22 20.78
N GLY A 26 -21.27 -29.49 19.62
CA GLY A 26 -20.85 -30.59 18.76
C GLY A 26 -19.46 -30.37 18.14
N VAL A 27 -18.80 -31.44 17.71
CA VAL A 27 -17.44 -31.41 17.15
C VAL A 27 -17.30 -30.45 15.97
N PRO A 28 -18.22 -30.43 14.97
CA PRO A 28 -18.10 -29.46 13.87
C PRO A 28 -18.16 -27.99 14.35
N ARG A 29 -19.08 -27.73 15.29
CA ARG A 29 -19.24 -26.38 15.85
C ARG A 29 -18.01 -25.94 16.65
N LEU A 30 -17.40 -26.86 17.40
CA LEU A 30 -16.15 -26.61 18.10
C LEU A 30 -15.01 -26.28 17.13
N ALA A 31 -14.92 -27.03 16.02
CA ALA A 31 -13.92 -26.75 14.98
C ALA A 31 -14.08 -25.33 14.39
N PHE A 32 -15.32 -24.90 14.10
CA PHE A 32 -15.60 -23.53 13.64
C PHE A 32 -15.27 -22.46 14.68
N ILE A 33 -15.52 -22.72 15.96
CA ILE A 33 -15.15 -21.82 17.06
C ILE A 33 -13.63 -21.62 17.08
N ILE A 34 -12.88 -22.72 17.06
CA ILE A 34 -11.41 -22.68 17.07
C ILE A 34 -10.90 -21.93 15.84
N ALA A 35 -11.37 -22.26 14.64
CA ALA A 35 -10.97 -21.58 13.40
C ALA A 35 -11.26 -20.07 13.46
N THR A 36 -12.45 -19.67 13.92
CA THR A 36 -12.86 -18.27 14.03
C THR A 36 -11.97 -17.50 15.00
N PHE A 37 -11.72 -18.04 16.19
CA PHE A 37 -10.86 -17.34 17.16
C PHE A 37 -9.38 -17.34 16.77
N THR A 38 -8.89 -18.41 16.14
CA THR A 38 -7.53 -18.41 15.56
C THR A 38 -7.39 -17.32 14.52
N PHE A 39 -8.40 -17.14 13.67
CA PHE A 39 -8.42 -16.06 12.68
C PHE A 39 -8.47 -14.67 13.34
N VAL A 40 -9.28 -14.50 14.40
CA VAL A 40 -9.30 -13.24 15.17
C VAL A 40 -7.92 -12.92 15.75
N VAL A 41 -7.24 -13.90 16.36
CA VAL A 41 -5.90 -13.72 16.92
C VAL A 41 -4.89 -13.37 15.82
N TYR A 42 -4.98 -14.01 14.66
CA TYR A 42 -4.15 -13.71 13.49
C TYR A 42 -4.31 -12.26 12.99
N LEU A 43 -5.53 -11.68 13.11
CA LEU A 43 -5.80 -10.31 12.68
C LEU A 43 -5.29 -9.23 13.66
N ILE A 44 -5.05 -9.57 14.94
CA ILE A 44 -4.67 -8.59 15.96
C ILE A 44 -3.39 -7.81 15.59
N PRO A 45 -2.28 -8.45 15.20
CA PRO A 45 -1.07 -7.72 14.81
C PRO A 45 -1.31 -6.74 13.66
N GLY A 46 -2.17 -7.09 12.68
CA GLY A 46 -2.54 -6.23 11.56
C GLY A 46 -3.22 -4.93 11.98
N MET A 47 -3.96 -4.93 13.09
CA MET A 47 -4.58 -3.71 13.62
C MET A 47 -3.54 -2.67 14.11
N PHE A 48 -2.32 -3.10 14.36
CA PHE A 48 -1.21 -2.28 14.84
C PHE A 48 -0.14 -2.03 13.77
N GLY A 49 -0.45 -2.29 12.49
CA GLY A 49 0.45 -2.04 11.38
C GLY A 49 1.45 -3.15 11.05
N ALA A 50 1.30 -4.33 11.68
CA ALA A 50 2.12 -5.48 11.30
C ALA A 50 1.65 -6.10 9.97
N PRO A 51 2.56 -6.48 9.05
CA PRO A 51 2.19 -7.06 7.77
C PRO A 51 1.56 -8.44 7.94
N LEU A 52 0.30 -8.59 7.50
CA LEU A 52 -0.43 -9.85 7.49
C LEU A 52 -0.21 -10.59 6.17
N LYS A 53 0.97 -11.22 6.02
CA LYS A 53 1.45 -11.78 4.74
C LYS A 53 0.47 -12.71 4.04
N ALA A 54 -0.26 -13.56 4.78
CA ALA A 54 -1.20 -14.53 4.17
C ALA A 54 -2.45 -13.89 3.53
N LEU A 55 -2.79 -12.66 3.90
CA LEU A 55 -3.98 -11.95 3.43
C LEU A 55 -3.65 -10.53 2.92
N ALA A 56 -2.39 -10.25 2.67
CA ALA A 56 -1.88 -8.92 2.32
C ALA A 56 -2.66 -8.24 1.20
N GLY A 57 -2.99 -8.99 0.14
CA GLY A 57 -3.71 -8.47 -1.01
C GLY A 57 -5.19 -8.17 -0.78
N TYR A 58 -5.77 -8.60 0.35
CA TYR A 58 -7.19 -8.42 0.66
C TYR A 58 -7.45 -7.35 1.71
N PHE A 59 -6.40 -6.83 2.34
CA PHE A 59 -6.52 -5.74 3.31
C PHE A 59 -6.34 -4.38 2.65
N PRO A 60 -6.98 -3.34 3.21
CA PRO A 60 -6.71 -1.96 2.80
C PRO A 60 -5.22 -1.64 2.91
N PRO A 61 -4.71 -0.69 2.10
CA PRO A 61 -3.34 -0.21 2.21
C PRO A 61 -2.99 0.17 3.65
N GLN A 62 -1.75 -0.08 4.07
CA GLN A 62 -1.31 0.19 5.45
C GLN A 62 -1.49 1.65 5.87
N GLU A 63 -1.41 2.57 4.90
CA GLU A 63 -1.60 4.00 5.12
C GLU A 63 -3.00 4.36 5.64
N THR A 64 -4.00 3.49 5.41
CA THR A 64 -5.38 3.67 5.87
C THR A 64 -5.64 3.17 7.28
N ILE A 65 -4.63 2.55 7.93
CA ILE A 65 -4.75 2.03 9.29
C ILE A 65 -4.55 3.16 10.29
N ASP A 66 -5.56 3.41 11.15
CA ASP A 66 -5.54 4.50 12.14
C ASP A 66 -4.41 4.32 13.19
N PHE A 67 -4.09 3.09 13.57
CA PHE A 67 -3.11 2.74 14.60
C PHE A 67 -1.89 1.99 14.03
N ASP A 68 -1.25 2.53 13.00
CA ASP A 68 0.04 2.03 12.55
C ASP A 68 1.16 2.54 13.48
N ILE A 69 1.60 1.68 14.39
CA ILE A 69 2.68 1.99 15.35
C ILE A 69 3.97 2.37 14.60
N ASN A 70 4.27 1.71 13.50
CA ASN A 70 5.47 2.01 12.72
C ASN A 70 5.39 3.40 12.09
N ARG A 71 4.21 3.82 11.62
CA ARG A 71 3.97 5.19 11.13
C ARG A 71 4.11 6.20 12.25
N ILE A 72 3.47 5.96 13.38
CA ILE A 72 3.53 6.86 14.55
C ILE A 72 4.99 7.04 15.01
N VAL A 73 5.76 5.96 15.11
CA VAL A 73 7.18 6.04 15.46
C VAL A 73 7.99 6.81 14.43
N ARG A 74 7.78 6.55 13.12
CA ARG A 74 8.47 7.28 12.04
C ARG A 74 8.17 8.77 12.08
N ASP A 75 6.91 9.14 12.26
CA ASP A 75 6.49 10.54 12.29
C ASP A 75 7.05 11.28 13.52
N ASN A 76 7.08 10.62 14.67
CA ASN A 76 7.71 11.17 15.88
C ASN A 76 9.24 11.32 15.72
N VAL A 77 9.90 10.34 15.10
CA VAL A 77 11.35 10.41 14.82
C VAL A 77 11.66 11.53 13.82
N LYS A 78 10.82 11.71 12.79
CA LYS A 78 10.95 12.85 11.85
C LYS A 78 10.81 14.20 12.57
N GLN A 79 9.86 14.33 13.50
CA GLN A 79 9.69 15.56 14.28
C GLN A 79 10.89 15.85 15.21
N ILE A 80 11.45 14.81 15.84
CA ILE A 80 12.65 14.95 16.69
C ILE A 80 13.87 15.33 15.86
N SER A 81 14.01 14.80 14.65
CA SER A 81 15.10 15.13 13.71
C SER A 81 15.03 16.58 13.21
N VAL A 82 13.86 17.16 13.13
CA VAL A 82 13.66 18.60 12.80
C VAL A 82 14.03 19.49 13.99
N SER A 83 14.01 18.96 15.22
CA SER A 83 14.25 19.74 16.46
C SER A 83 15.70 19.71 16.96
N GLY A 84 16.68 19.17 16.23
CA GLY A 84 18.09 19.45 16.55
C GLY A 84 19.06 18.32 16.76
N VAL A 85 18.85 17.10 16.19
CA VAL A 85 19.96 16.14 16.06
C VAL A 85 19.91 15.52 14.67
N ALA A 86 20.80 15.98 13.80
CA ALA A 86 21.01 15.46 12.47
C ALA A 86 21.61 14.05 12.56
N THR A 87 20.78 13.02 12.50
CA THR A 87 21.22 11.66 12.18
C THR A 87 20.67 11.31 10.80
N GLY A 88 21.54 11.46 9.79
CA GLY A 88 21.47 10.72 8.54
C GLY A 88 20.18 10.78 7.71
N THR A 89 19.57 11.94 7.54
CA THR A 89 18.66 12.14 6.41
C THR A 89 19.51 12.31 5.17
N ALA A 90 19.38 11.40 4.21
CA ALA A 90 19.91 11.58 2.89
C ALA A 90 19.54 13.01 2.43
N LYS A 91 20.55 13.85 2.15
CA LYS A 91 20.35 15.20 1.63
C LYS A 91 19.37 15.09 0.46
N LYS A 92 18.15 15.61 0.64
CA LYS A 92 17.32 15.97 -0.51
C LYS A 92 18.20 16.89 -1.35
N SER A 93 18.69 16.42 -2.49
CA SER A 93 19.44 17.27 -3.38
C SER A 93 18.51 18.40 -3.81
N ASP A 94 18.97 19.66 -3.76
CA ASP A 94 18.21 20.83 -4.24
C ASP A 94 17.74 20.69 -5.71
N ALA A 95 18.21 19.65 -6.40
CA ALA A 95 17.88 19.30 -7.77
C ALA A 95 16.56 18.51 -7.94
N CYS A 96 15.92 18.03 -6.86
CA CYS A 96 14.70 17.24 -6.93
C CYS A 96 13.50 18.04 -6.44
N GLU A 97 12.53 18.25 -7.32
CA GLU A 97 11.26 18.91 -6.99
C GLU A 97 10.42 18.07 -6.02
N ALA A 98 9.52 18.72 -5.29
CA ALA A 98 8.54 18.00 -4.46
C ALA A 98 7.66 17.08 -5.32
N PRO A 99 7.39 15.82 -4.88
CA PRO A 99 6.62 14.89 -5.68
C PRO A 99 5.21 15.40 -5.98
N LYS A 100 4.82 15.39 -7.26
CA LYS A 100 3.43 15.64 -7.65
C LYS A 100 2.54 14.55 -7.08
N TYR A 101 1.29 14.88 -6.77
CA TYR A 101 0.26 13.95 -6.27
C TYR A 101 0.55 13.31 -4.90
N SER A 102 1.57 13.75 -4.18
CA SER A 102 1.93 13.23 -2.85
C SER A 102 0.95 13.62 -1.74
N ASP A 103 -0.02 14.46 -2.03
CA ASP A 103 -1.13 14.82 -1.16
C ASP A 103 -2.16 13.68 -1.02
N PHE A 104 -2.28 12.81 -2.01
CA PHE A 104 -3.24 11.70 -2.00
C PHE A 104 -2.67 10.34 -2.46
N LEU A 105 -1.49 10.30 -3.09
CA LEU A 105 -0.79 9.06 -3.42
C LEU A 105 0.37 8.83 -2.45
N HIS A 106 0.55 7.58 -2.04
CA HIS A 106 1.57 7.21 -1.07
C HIS A 106 2.28 5.93 -1.49
N LEU A 107 3.55 5.82 -1.07
CA LEU A 107 4.34 4.59 -1.18
C LEU A 107 4.26 3.81 0.12
N ALA A 108 4.25 2.48 0.00
CA ALA A 108 4.22 1.59 1.15
C ALA A 108 5.46 1.77 2.05
N HIS A 109 5.33 1.41 3.32
CA HIS A 109 6.40 1.42 4.33
C HIS A 109 7.05 2.79 4.56
N GLY A 110 6.37 3.89 4.18
CA GLY A 110 6.89 5.26 4.30
C GLY A 110 8.12 5.50 3.45
N LEU A 111 8.20 4.84 2.29
CA LEU A 111 9.18 5.16 1.26
C LEU A 111 8.91 6.56 0.71
N ASP A 112 9.97 7.33 0.52
CA ASP A 112 9.92 8.57 -0.24
C ASP A 112 10.06 8.24 -1.73
N GLY A 113 9.24 8.86 -2.60
CA GLY A 113 9.31 8.63 -4.03
C GLY A 113 8.36 9.51 -4.82
N TYR A 114 8.16 9.16 -6.07
CA TYR A 114 7.42 9.94 -7.05
C TYR A 114 6.20 9.19 -7.57
N PHE A 115 5.27 9.94 -8.18
CA PHE A 115 4.06 9.43 -8.81
C PHE A 115 3.91 9.91 -10.26
N ASP A 116 4.92 10.63 -10.75
CA ASP A 116 5.05 11.10 -12.14
C ASP A 116 6.40 10.64 -12.69
N TYR A 117 6.37 9.95 -13.82
CA TYR A 117 7.58 9.34 -14.42
C TYR A 117 8.63 10.37 -14.79
N ASP A 118 8.23 11.46 -15.43
CA ASP A 118 9.19 12.47 -15.93
C ASP A 118 9.88 13.19 -14.77
N GLN A 119 9.15 13.45 -13.69
CA GLN A 119 9.69 14.04 -12.47
C GLN A 119 10.68 13.09 -11.79
N ALA A 120 10.32 11.82 -11.67
CA ALA A 120 11.17 10.79 -11.08
C ALA A 120 12.46 10.58 -11.89
N LEU A 121 12.34 10.54 -13.20
CA LEU A 121 13.50 10.38 -14.10
C LEU A 121 14.50 11.53 -13.98
N LYS A 122 14.00 12.76 -13.93
CA LYS A 122 14.85 13.95 -13.71
C LYS A 122 15.60 13.88 -12.37
N CYS A 123 14.89 13.48 -11.31
CA CYS A 123 15.51 13.34 -10.00
C CYS A 123 16.53 12.18 -9.97
N ALA A 124 16.23 11.04 -10.59
CA ALA A 124 17.13 9.90 -10.70
C ALA A 124 18.44 10.29 -11.43
N GLN A 125 18.32 11.03 -12.54
CA GLN A 125 19.46 11.55 -13.27
C GLN A 125 20.29 12.53 -12.42
N ALA A 126 19.62 13.45 -11.71
CA ALA A 126 20.29 14.43 -10.86
C ALA A 126 21.03 13.78 -9.68
N GLN A 127 20.50 12.66 -9.15
CA GLN A 127 21.13 11.92 -8.08
C GLN A 127 22.13 10.84 -8.58
N ASN A 128 22.21 10.62 -9.87
CA ASN A 128 22.95 9.51 -10.49
C ASN A 128 22.57 8.15 -9.88
N LYS A 129 21.26 7.94 -9.66
CA LYS A 129 20.69 6.72 -9.12
C LYS A 129 19.80 6.03 -10.16
N PRO A 130 19.71 4.69 -10.14
CA PRO A 130 18.75 4.00 -10.97
C PRO A 130 17.32 4.32 -10.54
N LEU A 131 16.40 4.31 -11.52
CA LEU A 131 14.98 4.50 -11.31
C LEU A 131 14.29 3.14 -11.13
N PHE A 132 13.62 2.94 -10.00
CA PHE A 132 12.75 1.79 -9.76
C PHE A 132 11.32 2.19 -10.12
N ILE A 133 10.75 1.55 -11.15
CA ILE A 133 9.40 1.82 -11.63
C ILE A 133 8.47 0.72 -11.13
N ASP A 134 7.48 1.11 -10.34
CA ASP A 134 6.41 0.25 -9.88
C ASP A 134 5.09 0.64 -10.56
N PHE A 135 4.52 -0.28 -11.34
CA PHE A 135 3.17 -0.12 -11.87
C PHE A 135 2.17 -0.71 -10.88
N THR A 136 1.46 0.16 -10.20
CA THR A 136 0.57 -0.19 -9.09
C THR A 136 -0.87 0.29 -9.34
N GLY A 137 -1.76 -0.02 -8.42
CA GLY A 137 -3.16 0.44 -8.45
C GLY A 137 -3.81 0.39 -7.08
N HIS A 138 -4.87 1.17 -6.90
CA HIS A 138 -5.65 1.17 -5.66
C HIS A 138 -6.29 -0.19 -5.37
N GLY A 139 -6.69 -0.91 -6.43
CA GLY A 139 -7.28 -2.26 -6.33
C GLY A 139 -6.33 -3.42 -6.61
N CYS A 140 -5.02 -3.16 -6.69
CA CYS A 140 -4.03 -4.16 -7.07
C CYS A 140 -3.67 -5.11 -5.91
N VAL A 141 -4.25 -6.31 -5.91
CA VAL A 141 -3.98 -7.36 -4.90
C VAL A 141 -2.52 -7.79 -4.92
N ASN A 142 -1.96 -8.06 -6.10
CA ASN A 142 -0.56 -8.49 -6.25
C ASN A 142 0.43 -7.41 -5.79
N CYS A 143 0.11 -6.13 -6.03
CA CYS A 143 0.94 -5.02 -5.55
C CYS A 143 0.99 -4.99 -4.02
N ARG A 144 -0.18 -5.15 -3.37
CA ARG A 144 -0.26 -5.22 -1.90
C ARG A 144 0.52 -6.42 -1.34
N GLU A 145 0.45 -7.56 -2.01
CA GLU A 145 1.21 -8.75 -1.63
C GLU A 145 2.72 -8.52 -1.77
N MET A 146 3.17 -7.92 -2.86
CA MET A 146 4.58 -7.57 -3.09
C MET A 146 5.08 -6.59 -2.02
N GLU A 147 4.34 -5.53 -1.74
CA GLU A 147 4.67 -4.55 -0.71
C GLU A 147 4.78 -5.19 0.68
N GLN A 148 3.82 -6.05 1.04
CA GLN A 148 3.78 -6.68 2.36
C GLN A 148 4.80 -7.81 2.53
N SER A 149 5.11 -8.55 1.46
CA SER A 149 5.94 -9.76 1.54
C SER A 149 7.39 -9.51 1.16
N VAL A 150 7.66 -8.59 0.22
CA VAL A 150 8.99 -8.33 -0.32
C VAL A 150 9.53 -6.99 0.16
N TRP A 151 8.79 -5.89 -0.03
CA TRP A 151 9.30 -4.57 0.36
C TRP A 151 9.40 -4.40 1.88
N SER A 152 8.63 -5.18 2.64
CA SER A 152 8.73 -5.20 4.11
C SER A 152 10.02 -5.83 4.64
N ASP A 153 10.77 -6.59 3.81
CA ASP A 153 12.09 -7.13 4.20
C ASP A 153 13.06 -5.96 4.41
N PRO A 154 13.73 -5.87 5.59
CA PRO A 154 14.61 -4.75 5.89
C PRO A 154 15.71 -4.52 4.86
N ARG A 155 16.22 -5.57 4.23
CA ARG A 155 17.27 -5.47 3.20
C ARG A 155 16.73 -4.84 1.92
N VAL A 156 15.53 -5.25 1.48
CA VAL A 156 14.87 -4.69 0.29
C VAL A 156 14.47 -3.24 0.55
N LEU A 157 13.88 -2.98 1.72
CA LEU A 157 13.47 -1.63 2.11
C LEU A 157 14.65 -0.67 2.19
N ASP A 158 15.79 -1.12 2.70
CA ASP A 158 17.03 -0.32 2.76
C ASP A 158 17.56 0.01 1.35
N MET A 159 17.58 -0.99 0.45
CA MET A 159 17.96 -0.77 -0.96
C MET A 159 17.02 0.22 -1.65
N LEU A 160 15.71 0.06 -1.51
CA LEU A 160 14.73 0.98 -2.12
C LEU A 160 14.89 2.42 -1.61
N LYS A 161 15.25 2.60 -0.33
CA LYS A 161 15.48 3.92 0.27
C LYS A 161 16.79 4.57 -0.18
N ASN A 162 17.85 3.79 -0.28
CA ASN A 162 19.19 4.35 -0.39
C ASN A 162 19.76 4.28 -1.81
N ASP A 163 19.44 3.23 -2.57
CA ASP A 163 20.10 2.96 -3.85
C ASP A 163 19.26 3.37 -5.07
N TYR A 164 17.94 3.53 -4.89
CA TYR A 164 17.02 3.84 -5.99
C TYR A 164 16.29 5.17 -5.78
N VAL A 165 15.85 5.77 -6.89
CA VAL A 165 14.71 6.68 -6.89
C VAL A 165 13.49 5.85 -7.25
N VAL A 166 12.47 5.85 -6.38
CA VAL A 166 11.26 5.04 -6.56
C VAL A 166 10.16 5.88 -7.19
N VAL A 167 9.47 5.32 -8.19
CA VAL A 167 8.26 5.91 -8.75
C VAL A 167 7.15 4.87 -8.80
N ALA A 168 6.01 5.19 -8.18
CA ALA A 168 4.80 4.39 -8.23
C ALA A 168 3.80 5.00 -9.22
N LEU A 169 3.56 4.29 -10.30
CA LEU A 169 2.65 4.71 -11.37
C LEU A 169 1.31 4.00 -11.21
N TYR A 170 0.35 4.69 -10.59
CA TYR A 170 -0.99 4.17 -10.40
C TYR A 170 -1.73 4.12 -11.74
N VAL A 171 -2.10 2.92 -12.21
CA VAL A 171 -2.74 2.70 -13.53
C VAL A 171 -4.26 2.69 -13.47
N ASP A 172 -4.86 2.64 -12.29
CA ASP A 172 -6.32 2.68 -12.06
C ASP A 172 -6.82 3.99 -11.45
N ASP A 173 -5.91 4.96 -11.23
CA ASP A 173 -6.25 6.25 -10.62
C ASP A 173 -7.18 7.06 -11.55
N LYS A 174 -8.22 7.65 -10.93
CA LYS A 174 -9.29 8.36 -11.66
C LYS A 174 -9.10 9.87 -11.68
N THR A 175 -8.03 10.40 -11.07
CA THR A 175 -7.74 11.84 -11.06
C THR A 175 -7.64 12.36 -12.48
N THR A 176 -8.44 13.37 -12.77
CA THR A 176 -8.46 14.00 -14.09
C THR A 176 -7.24 14.90 -14.26
N LEU A 177 -6.51 14.70 -15.33
CA LEU A 177 -5.39 15.55 -15.73
C LEU A 177 -5.87 16.90 -16.25
N PRO A 178 -5.07 17.96 -16.16
CA PRO A 178 -5.32 19.21 -16.87
C PRO A 178 -5.56 18.96 -18.37
N GLU A 179 -6.42 19.74 -19.02
CA GLU A 179 -6.73 19.55 -20.43
C GLU A 179 -5.50 19.66 -21.34
N SER A 180 -4.50 20.43 -20.94
CA SER A 180 -3.20 20.57 -21.63
C SER A 180 -2.39 19.27 -21.67
N GLU A 181 -2.65 18.34 -20.76
CA GLU A 181 -1.99 17.03 -20.69
C GLU A 181 -2.79 15.92 -21.35
N TRP A 182 -3.98 16.22 -21.89
CA TRP A 182 -4.78 15.23 -22.57
C TRP A 182 -4.20 14.92 -23.95
N TYR A 183 -4.13 13.64 -24.27
CA TYR A 183 -3.67 13.20 -25.59
C TYR A 183 -4.47 11.99 -26.09
N VAL A 184 -4.37 11.72 -27.37
CA VAL A 184 -4.91 10.50 -27.99
C VAL A 184 -3.78 9.49 -28.09
N SER A 185 -4.00 8.30 -27.58
CA SER A 185 -3.00 7.24 -27.61
C SER A 185 -2.85 6.66 -29.01
N ASP A 186 -1.62 6.48 -29.47
CA ASP A 186 -1.29 5.81 -30.73
C ASP A 186 -1.57 4.31 -30.66
N TYR A 187 -1.62 3.74 -29.45
CA TYR A 187 -1.85 2.31 -29.21
C TYR A 187 -3.32 1.92 -29.44
N ASP A 188 -4.26 2.65 -28.87
CA ASP A 188 -5.69 2.29 -28.88
C ASP A 188 -6.61 3.37 -29.47
N GLY A 189 -6.06 4.47 -29.95
CA GLY A 189 -6.81 5.60 -30.54
C GLY A 189 -7.71 6.34 -29.53
N LYS A 190 -7.63 6.05 -28.24
CA LYS A 190 -8.50 6.64 -27.22
C LYS A 190 -7.85 7.83 -26.53
N LYS A 191 -8.67 8.82 -26.18
CA LYS A 191 -8.23 10.00 -25.42
C LYS A 191 -7.92 9.64 -23.97
N LYS A 192 -6.71 9.89 -23.53
CA LYS A 192 -6.26 9.70 -22.14
C LYS A 192 -6.46 11.01 -21.37
N LYS A 193 -7.34 10.95 -20.37
CA LYS A 193 -7.77 12.13 -19.60
C LYS A 193 -7.46 12.01 -18.09
N THR A 194 -7.12 10.82 -17.62
CA THR A 194 -6.85 10.56 -16.20
C THR A 194 -5.44 10.06 -16.00
N LEU A 195 -4.91 10.28 -14.80
CA LEU A 195 -3.58 9.85 -14.40
C LEU A 195 -3.38 8.35 -14.65
N GLY A 196 -4.33 7.52 -14.20
CA GLY A 196 -4.25 6.08 -14.39
C GLY A 196 -4.23 5.67 -15.87
N LYS A 197 -5.06 6.31 -16.73
CA LYS A 197 -5.02 6.01 -18.16
C LYS A 197 -3.72 6.44 -18.83
N LYS A 198 -3.11 7.55 -18.41
CA LYS A 198 -1.78 7.99 -18.85
C LYS A 198 -0.72 6.95 -18.46
N ASN A 199 -0.72 6.50 -17.20
CA ASN A 199 0.25 5.54 -16.70
C ASN A 199 0.08 4.15 -17.34
N ALA A 200 -1.16 3.67 -17.50
CA ALA A 200 -1.44 2.41 -18.19
C ALA A 200 -1.01 2.44 -19.67
N ASP A 201 -1.26 3.54 -20.37
CA ASP A 201 -0.82 3.73 -21.75
C ASP A 201 0.71 3.73 -21.85
N PHE A 202 1.39 4.40 -20.93
CA PHE A 202 2.85 4.40 -20.83
C PHE A 202 3.39 2.99 -20.58
N GLN A 203 2.79 2.23 -19.65
CA GLN A 203 3.16 0.84 -19.36
C GLN A 203 3.10 -0.03 -20.61
N ILE A 204 1.98 -0.01 -21.33
CA ILE A 204 1.78 -0.81 -22.53
C ILE A 204 2.77 -0.40 -23.63
N LYS A 205 2.89 0.90 -23.90
CA LYS A 205 3.73 1.40 -25.00
C LYS A 205 5.22 1.20 -24.75
N LYS A 206 5.67 1.31 -23.51
CA LYS A 206 7.10 1.27 -23.18
C LYS A 206 7.59 -0.15 -22.83
N PHE A 207 6.74 -0.97 -22.22
CA PHE A 207 7.12 -2.26 -21.66
C PHE A 207 6.34 -3.44 -22.25
N ASP A 208 5.41 -3.17 -23.19
CA ASP A 208 4.55 -4.18 -23.82
C ASP A 208 3.82 -5.07 -22.82
N SER A 209 3.42 -4.48 -21.69
CA SER A 209 2.78 -5.16 -20.58
C SER A 209 1.65 -4.34 -19.98
N ASN A 210 0.60 -5.02 -19.53
CA ASN A 210 -0.49 -4.46 -18.74
C ASN A 210 -0.67 -5.17 -17.39
N ALA A 211 0.33 -5.97 -17.00
CA ALA A 211 0.32 -6.66 -15.70
C ALA A 211 0.68 -5.72 -14.54
N GLN A 212 0.06 -5.97 -13.41
CA GLN A 212 0.31 -5.30 -12.13
C GLN A 212 0.67 -6.34 -11.07
#